data_79e0f4348edd7bfbe54a6159e04d380c
#
_entry.id   79e0f4348edd7bfbe54a6159e04d380c
#
_cell.length_a   1.000
_cell.length_b   1.000
_cell.length_c   1.000
_cell.angle_alpha   90.00
_cell.angle_beta   90.00
_cell.angle_gamma   90.00
#
_symmetry.space_group_name_H-M   'P 1'
#
loop_
_entity.id
_entity.type
_entity.pdbx_description
1 polymer ?
#
loop_
_entity_poly.entity_id
_entity_poly.type
_entity_poly.pdbx_seq_one_letter_code
_entity_poly.pdbx_strand_id
1 'polypeptide(L)'
;MKYKRILSIYNSLRYTYSTMVKNDPKGLELEWFSTIDTPFEYEENGVDFLENSIQEFKNQFELVKDKVDGISIVFPAEIIMVSQFPIEEDVQEEDIRSLLNIEITKAFPTLDIQNFVIYSYRLEKRADNQDILMCVIYPKIDINRYEELFSNYNKEIISLNVSQISAANCFLYNYPEYRNTVSAIVGIQGNFVDFTILKNSKILYYNLLSYQQDVDIPQILTNEILKVNESIINKIDNGLFCYGEDLNDGLFNEIKESLTLIGVGTHKLNAFRMMRANFNEKEIDYCKRNMHIFPPVIGASFPSFFEALTF
;
A
#
# COMPACT_ATOMS: atom_id res chain seq x y z
N MET A 1 18.73 -6.82 10.85
CA MET A 1 17.97 -5.62 10.40
C MET A 1 18.55 -4.41 11.14
N LYS A 2 18.84 -3.30 10.45
CA LYS A 2 19.44 -2.08 11.04
C LYS A 2 18.46 -1.41 12.04
N TYR A 3 17.17 -1.41 11.72
CA TYR A 3 16.11 -0.77 12.50
C TYR A 3 15.25 -1.81 13.20
N LYS A 4 15.09 -1.67 14.52
CA LYS A 4 14.35 -2.62 15.36
C LYS A 4 12.90 -2.20 15.55
N ARG A 5 12.64 -0.89 15.72
CA ARG A 5 11.31 -0.30 15.85
C ARG A 5 11.07 0.69 14.74
N ILE A 6 10.08 0.40 13.92
CA ILE A 6 9.69 1.23 12.80
C ILE A 6 8.36 1.87 13.11
N LEU A 7 8.30 3.19 13.03
CA LEU A 7 7.06 3.95 13.01
C LEU A 7 6.62 4.08 11.57
N SER A 8 5.50 3.48 11.22
CA SER A 8 4.87 3.66 9.92
C SER A 8 3.71 4.63 10.02
N ILE A 9 3.58 5.49 9.02
CA ILE A 9 2.57 6.54 8.95
C ILE A 9 1.90 6.42 7.59
N TYR A 10 0.60 6.17 7.59
CA TYR A 10 -0.25 6.15 6.41
C TYR A 10 -1.22 7.33 6.48
N ASN A 11 -1.07 8.24 5.56
CA ASN A 11 -1.96 9.38 5.41
C ASN A 11 -2.99 9.08 4.35
N SER A 12 -4.19 8.68 4.75
CA SER A 12 -5.34 8.65 3.85
C SER A 12 -5.85 10.08 3.62
N LEU A 13 -6.85 10.24 2.76
CA LEU A 13 -7.45 11.56 2.53
C LEU A 13 -8.24 12.09 3.74
N ARG A 14 -8.61 11.22 4.69
CA ARG A 14 -9.44 11.60 5.87
C ARG A 14 -8.72 11.42 7.19
N TYR A 15 -7.94 10.37 7.32
CA TYR A 15 -7.30 9.98 8.57
C TYR A 15 -5.81 9.71 8.38
N THR A 16 -5.07 9.93 9.46
CA THR A 16 -3.69 9.46 9.57
C THR A 16 -3.65 8.27 10.52
N TYR A 17 -3.22 7.14 9.99
CA TYR A 17 -2.98 5.92 10.74
C TYR A 17 -1.49 5.79 11.01
N SER A 18 -1.13 5.61 12.27
CA SER A 18 0.26 5.42 12.66
C SER A 18 0.41 4.14 13.49
N THR A 19 1.46 3.39 13.23
CA THR A 19 1.78 2.18 14.00
C THR A 19 3.26 2.11 14.31
N MET A 20 3.63 1.72 15.53
CA MET A 20 5.00 1.36 15.86
C MET A 20 5.11 -0.14 16.02
N VAL A 21 5.87 -0.75 15.11
CA VAL A 21 6.10 -2.20 15.09
C VAL A 21 7.55 -2.49 15.43
N LYS A 22 7.73 -3.40 16.37
CA LYS A 22 9.03 -3.93 16.73
C LYS A 22 9.30 -5.24 16.00
N ASN A 23 10.45 -5.28 15.35
CA ASN A 23 11.00 -6.49 14.73
C ASN A 23 11.92 -7.20 15.72
N ASP A 24 11.63 -8.43 16.09
CA ASP A 24 12.51 -9.26 16.89
C ASP A 24 12.56 -10.71 16.34
N PRO A 25 13.50 -11.56 16.81
CA PRO A 25 13.61 -12.94 16.33
C PRO A 25 12.36 -13.81 16.57
N LYS A 26 11.45 -13.38 17.44
CA LYS A 26 10.18 -14.07 17.72
C LYS A 26 9.04 -13.63 16.82
N GLY A 27 9.28 -12.71 15.91
CA GLY A 27 8.29 -12.13 14.98
C GLY A 27 7.96 -10.66 15.28
N LEU A 28 6.96 -10.15 14.59
CA LEU A 28 6.53 -8.76 14.71
C LEU A 28 5.67 -8.55 15.96
N GLU A 29 5.89 -7.43 16.62
CA GLU A 29 5.11 -6.98 17.78
C GLU A 29 4.61 -5.56 17.55
N LEU A 30 3.28 -5.36 17.58
CA LEU A 30 2.66 -4.05 17.56
C LEU A 30 2.77 -3.45 18.97
N GLU A 31 3.62 -2.43 19.12
CA GLU A 31 3.86 -1.79 20.42
C GLU A 31 2.98 -0.54 20.63
N TRP A 32 2.52 0.08 19.54
CA TRP A 32 1.68 1.27 19.61
C TRP A 32 0.94 1.49 18.29
N PHE A 33 -0.22 2.14 18.36
CA PHE A 33 -0.97 2.64 17.21
C PHE A 33 -1.72 3.93 17.55
N SER A 34 -2.05 4.70 16.53
CA SER A 34 -2.88 5.90 16.63
C SER A 34 -3.70 6.09 15.35
N THR A 35 -4.87 6.69 15.50
CA THR A 35 -5.69 7.16 14.38
C THR A 35 -6.17 8.56 14.76
N ILE A 36 -5.90 9.54 13.91
CA ILE A 36 -6.29 10.93 14.08
C ILE A 36 -6.87 11.44 12.75
N ASP A 37 -7.61 12.54 12.78
CA ASP A 37 -7.96 13.25 11.56
C ASP A 37 -6.69 13.66 10.83
N THR A 38 -6.67 13.53 9.50
CA THR A 38 -5.44 13.80 8.76
C THR A 38 -4.98 15.23 8.94
N PRO A 39 -3.70 15.46 9.33
CA PRO A 39 -3.13 16.79 9.38
C PRO A 39 -2.52 17.22 8.03
N PHE A 40 -2.68 16.39 7.00
CA PHE A 40 -2.06 16.60 5.70
C PHE A 40 -3.13 16.87 4.64
N GLU A 41 -2.89 17.90 3.84
CA GLU A 41 -3.69 18.23 2.67
C GLU A 41 -2.80 18.14 1.43
N TYR A 42 -3.28 17.45 0.41
CA TYR A 42 -2.54 17.26 -0.82
C TYR A 42 -3.04 18.27 -1.86
N GLU A 43 -2.17 19.21 -2.24
CA GLU A 43 -2.42 20.24 -3.21
C GLU A 43 -1.53 20.07 -4.47
N GLU A 44 -1.79 20.85 -5.53
CA GLU A 44 -0.95 20.83 -6.73
C GLU A 44 0.54 21.17 -6.46
N ASN A 45 0.79 21.93 -5.39
CA ASN A 45 2.14 22.32 -4.98
C ASN A 45 2.78 21.38 -3.93
N GLY A 46 2.19 20.22 -3.69
CA GLY A 46 2.65 19.23 -2.74
C GLY A 46 1.79 19.17 -1.46
N VAL A 47 2.21 18.30 -0.53
CA VAL A 47 1.53 18.16 0.76
C VAL A 47 1.72 19.41 1.61
N ASP A 48 0.62 19.92 2.17
CA ASP A 48 0.65 20.99 3.18
C ASP A 48 0.17 20.47 4.54
N PHE A 49 0.47 21.22 5.60
CA PHE A 49 0.13 20.83 6.97
C PHE A 49 -1.00 21.71 7.49
N LEU A 50 -2.12 21.09 7.84
CA LEU A 50 -3.24 21.76 8.48
C LEU A 50 -2.85 22.16 9.92
N GLU A 51 -2.72 23.46 10.18
CA GLU A 51 -2.17 24.01 11.44
C GLU A 51 -2.83 23.42 12.70
N ASN A 52 -4.14 23.21 12.68
CA ASN A 52 -4.87 22.71 13.85
C ASN A 52 -4.64 21.20 14.09
N SER A 53 -4.50 20.42 13.04
CA SER A 53 -4.37 18.95 13.13
C SER A 53 -2.91 18.51 13.29
N ILE A 54 -1.95 19.29 12.78
CA ILE A 54 -0.53 18.94 12.88
C ILE A 54 -0.04 18.92 14.34
N GLN A 55 -0.63 19.72 15.21
CA GLN A 55 -0.28 19.71 16.63
C GLN A 55 -0.70 18.41 17.31
N GLU A 56 -1.86 17.86 16.95
CA GLU A 56 -2.28 16.54 17.46
C GLU A 56 -1.34 15.44 17.01
N PHE A 57 -0.95 15.44 15.72
CA PHE A 57 0.03 14.51 15.19
C PHE A 57 1.37 14.60 15.96
N LYS A 58 1.88 15.82 16.19
CA LYS A 58 3.11 16.03 16.97
C LYS A 58 2.98 15.51 18.40
N ASN A 59 1.85 15.74 19.05
CA ASN A 59 1.60 15.23 20.40
C ASN A 59 1.59 13.71 20.45
N GLN A 60 0.99 13.05 19.45
CA GLN A 60 1.01 11.58 19.33
C GLN A 60 2.43 11.05 19.08
N PHE A 61 3.19 11.72 18.21
CA PHE A 61 4.57 11.34 17.92
C PHE A 61 5.48 11.48 19.15
N GLU A 62 5.29 12.53 19.97
CA GLU A 62 6.04 12.74 21.22
C GLU A 62 5.97 11.53 22.17
N LEU A 63 4.87 10.76 22.17
CA LEU A 63 4.68 9.59 23.04
C LEU A 63 5.62 8.43 22.66
N VAL A 64 6.09 8.38 21.43
CA VAL A 64 6.85 7.23 20.90
C VAL A 64 8.22 7.59 20.34
N LYS A 65 8.53 8.87 20.09
CA LYS A 65 9.74 9.35 19.40
C LYS A 65 11.04 8.74 19.90
N ASP A 66 11.18 8.57 21.24
CA ASP A 66 12.43 8.05 21.84
C ASP A 66 12.63 6.55 21.58
N LYS A 67 11.56 5.84 21.23
CA LYS A 67 11.61 4.40 20.95
C LYS A 67 11.79 4.10 19.45
N VAL A 68 11.47 5.05 18.59
CA VAL A 68 11.48 4.89 17.13
C VAL A 68 12.93 4.90 16.62
N ASP A 69 13.28 3.88 15.83
CA ASP A 69 14.58 3.79 15.16
C ASP A 69 14.55 4.37 13.74
N GLY A 70 13.41 4.29 13.06
CA GLY A 70 13.21 4.82 11.71
C GLY A 70 11.73 5.00 11.36
N ILE A 71 11.46 5.83 10.36
CA ILE A 71 10.11 6.20 9.93
C ILE A 71 9.86 5.68 8.53
N SER A 72 8.70 5.07 8.31
CA SER A 72 8.20 4.66 7.01
C SER A 72 6.96 5.47 6.66
N ILE A 73 6.94 6.10 5.49
CA ILE A 73 5.80 6.87 4.99
C ILE A 73 5.04 6.06 3.95
N VAL A 74 3.72 6.04 4.08
CA VAL A 74 2.82 5.41 3.11
C VAL A 74 1.92 6.47 2.50
N PHE A 75 1.98 6.59 1.19
CA PHE A 75 1.11 7.48 0.42
C PHE A 75 -0.14 6.73 -0.04
N PRO A 76 -1.30 7.39 -0.10
CA PRO A 76 -2.47 6.83 -0.76
C PRO A 76 -2.24 6.69 -2.27
N ALA A 77 -2.84 5.65 -2.87
CA ALA A 77 -2.64 5.35 -4.29
C ALA A 77 -3.17 6.46 -5.21
N GLU A 78 -4.20 7.19 -4.77
CA GLU A 78 -4.88 8.23 -5.54
C GLU A 78 -4.04 9.49 -5.78
N ILE A 79 -3.02 9.73 -4.96
CA ILE A 79 -2.17 10.92 -5.08
C ILE A 79 -0.79 10.62 -5.68
N ILE A 80 -0.47 9.33 -5.85
CA ILE A 80 0.80 8.88 -6.41
C ILE A 80 0.57 8.33 -7.81
N MET A 81 1.41 8.72 -8.75
CA MET A 81 1.36 8.16 -10.09
C MET A 81 1.90 6.73 -10.09
N VAL A 82 1.06 5.80 -10.51
CA VAL A 82 1.47 4.42 -10.76
C VAL A 82 1.24 4.09 -12.22
N SER A 83 2.29 3.70 -12.90
CA SER A 83 2.25 3.36 -14.33
C SER A 83 2.92 2.03 -14.60
N GLN A 84 2.49 1.35 -15.66
CA GLN A 84 3.05 0.08 -16.09
C GLN A 84 3.61 0.21 -17.50
N PHE A 85 4.85 -0.22 -17.69
CA PHE A 85 5.54 -0.17 -18.96
C PHE A 85 6.02 -1.56 -19.37
N PRO A 86 5.70 -2.02 -20.60
CA PRO A 86 6.28 -3.24 -21.13
C PRO A 86 7.78 -3.03 -21.35
N ILE A 87 8.58 -4.04 -21.04
CA ILE A 87 10.01 -4.05 -21.29
C ILE A 87 10.39 -5.31 -22.07
N GLU A 88 11.50 -5.23 -22.81
CA GLU A 88 12.10 -6.40 -23.45
C GLU A 88 12.67 -7.36 -22.39
N GLU A 89 12.64 -8.67 -22.69
CA GLU A 89 12.97 -9.72 -21.73
C GLU A 89 14.40 -9.62 -21.17
N ASP A 90 15.36 -9.19 -22.01
CA ASP A 90 16.78 -9.17 -21.70
C ASP A 90 17.34 -7.80 -21.25
N VAL A 91 16.47 -6.84 -20.90
CA VAL A 91 16.93 -5.52 -20.44
C VAL A 91 17.67 -5.65 -19.12
N GLN A 92 18.92 -5.19 -19.12
CA GLN A 92 19.75 -5.13 -17.92
C GLN A 92 19.26 -4.02 -16.98
N GLU A 93 19.46 -4.20 -15.68
CA GLU A 93 19.02 -3.22 -14.67
C GLU A 93 19.62 -1.83 -14.92
N GLU A 94 20.83 -1.75 -15.44
CA GLU A 94 21.54 -0.52 -15.76
C GLU A 94 20.82 0.30 -16.85
N ASP A 95 20.16 -0.39 -17.79
CA ASP A 95 19.43 0.23 -18.91
C ASP A 95 17.99 0.59 -18.53
N ILE A 96 17.44 -0.03 -17.49
CA ILE A 96 16.05 0.21 -17.04
C ILE A 96 15.81 1.70 -16.77
N ARG A 97 16.75 2.37 -16.10
CA ARG A 97 16.62 3.81 -15.80
C ARG A 97 16.44 4.66 -17.05
N SER A 98 17.24 4.41 -18.07
CA SER A 98 17.19 5.15 -19.34
C SER A 98 15.88 4.88 -20.08
N LEU A 99 15.43 3.63 -20.12
CA LEU A 99 14.15 3.27 -20.72
C LEU A 99 12.97 3.90 -20.00
N LEU A 100 12.95 3.85 -18.66
CA LEU A 100 11.90 4.47 -17.86
C LEU A 100 11.83 5.97 -18.06
N ASN A 101 12.97 6.66 -18.14
CA ASN A 101 12.99 8.10 -18.45
C ASN A 101 12.31 8.41 -19.78
N ILE A 102 12.54 7.58 -20.80
CA ILE A 102 11.92 7.74 -22.12
C ILE A 102 10.40 7.48 -22.02
N GLU A 103 10.02 6.36 -21.44
CA GLU A 103 8.60 5.97 -21.37
C GLU A 103 7.77 6.91 -20.47
N ILE A 104 8.31 7.34 -19.33
CA ILE A 104 7.64 8.31 -18.45
C ILE A 104 7.52 9.67 -19.16
N THR A 105 8.57 10.13 -19.86
CA THR A 105 8.50 11.40 -20.63
C THR A 105 7.48 11.32 -21.76
N LYS A 106 7.34 10.19 -22.43
CA LYS A 106 6.29 9.98 -23.45
C LYS A 106 4.88 9.96 -22.83
N ALA A 107 4.70 9.25 -21.71
CA ALA A 107 3.41 9.14 -21.05
C ALA A 107 2.96 10.46 -20.38
N PHE A 108 3.93 11.20 -19.83
CA PHE A 108 3.72 12.44 -19.08
C PHE A 108 4.64 13.55 -19.60
N PRO A 109 4.37 14.15 -20.76
CA PRO A 109 5.29 15.11 -21.42
C PRO A 109 5.55 16.40 -20.62
N THR A 110 4.65 16.75 -19.70
CA THR A 110 4.77 17.94 -18.84
C THR A 110 5.50 17.67 -17.53
N LEU A 111 5.80 16.40 -17.23
CA LEU A 111 6.43 16.01 -15.99
C LEU A 111 7.95 16.26 -16.07
N ASP A 112 8.49 17.09 -15.17
CA ASP A 112 9.92 17.18 -14.97
C ASP A 112 10.37 16.04 -14.03
N ILE A 113 10.92 14.99 -14.62
CA ILE A 113 11.30 13.76 -13.91
C ILE A 113 12.31 13.99 -12.77
N GLN A 114 13.08 15.11 -12.83
CA GLN A 114 14.04 15.45 -11.79
C GLN A 114 13.38 15.81 -10.44
N ASN A 115 12.10 16.17 -10.48
CA ASN A 115 11.30 16.51 -9.30
C ASN A 115 10.63 15.29 -8.64
N PHE A 116 10.99 14.07 -9.07
CA PHE A 116 10.39 12.85 -8.58
C PHE A 116 11.43 11.81 -8.15
N VAL A 117 11.03 10.95 -7.22
CA VAL A 117 11.70 9.69 -6.90
C VAL A 117 10.88 8.56 -7.50
N ILE A 118 11.52 7.67 -8.24
CA ILE A 118 10.84 6.59 -8.95
C ILE A 118 11.27 5.25 -8.34
N TYR A 119 10.29 4.47 -7.91
CA TYR A 119 10.47 3.07 -7.56
C TYR A 119 9.90 2.22 -8.68
N SER A 120 10.67 1.27 -9.20
CA SER A 120 10.19 0.33 -10.19
C SER A 120 10.23 -1.10 -9.68
N TYR A 121 9.16 -1.82 -9.94
CA TYR A 121 8.97 -3.22 -9.56
C TYR A 121 8.79 -4.05 -10.82
N ARG A 122 9.63 -5.08 -11.00
CA ARG A 122 9.42 -6.05 -12.07
C ARG A 122 8.26 -6.96 -11.66
N LEU A 123 7.21 -6.96 -12.47
CA LEU A 123 6.05 -7.82 -12.22
C LEU A 123 6.38 -9.28 -12.53
N GLU A 124 5.62 -10.21 -11.94
CA GLU A 124 5.67 -11.63 -12.29
C GLU A 124 5.26 -11.80 -13.76
N LYS A 125 5.91 -12.73 -14.47
CA LYS A 125 5.61 -12.99 -15.87
C LYS A 125 4.17 -13.43 -16.07
N ARG A 126 3.52 -12.82 -17.05
CA ARG A 126 2.16 -13.17 -17.49
C ARG A 126 2.20 -14.44 -18.36
N ALA A 127 1.03 -14.99 -18.66
CA ALA A 127 0.89 -16.15 -19.53
C ALA A 127 1.44 -15.92 -20.95
N ASP A 128 1.45 -14.67 -21.40
CA ASP A 128 2.03 -14.22 -22.69
C ASP A 128 3.55 -14.00 -22.64
N ASN A 129 4.19 -14.29 -21.52
CA ASN A 129 5.62 -14.05 -21.24
C ASN A 129 6.09 -12.59 -21.36
N GLN A 130 5.17 -11.64 -21.33
CA GLN A 130 5.53 -10.23 -21.36
C GLN A 130 6.10 -9.77 -20.01
N ASP A 131 7.29 -9.16 -20.02
CA ASP A 131 7.87 -8.48 -18.87
C ASP A 131 7.28 -7.08 -18.75
N ILE A 132 6.89 -6.71 -17.53
CA ILE A 132 6.30 -5.41 -17.23
C ILE A 132 7.00 -4.82 -16.00
N LEU A 133 7.33 -3.55 -16.08
CA LEU A 133 7.72 -2.73 -14.93
C LEU A 133 6.53 -1.93 -14.45
N MET A 134 6.23 -2.03 -13.17
CA MET A 134 5.32 -1.12 -12.48
C MET A 134 6.15 -0.04 -11.81
N CYS A 135 5.91 1.21 -12.17
CA CYS A 135 6.60 2.38 -11.64
C CYS A 135 5.70 3.14 -10.69
N VAL A 136 6.22 3.44 -9.51
CA VAL A 136 5.59 4.30 -8.51
C VAL A 136 6.41 5.59 -8.44
N ILE A 137 5.77 6.72 -8.71
CA ILE A 137 6.42 8.01 -8.93
C ILE A 137 6.01 8.94 -7.79
N TYR A 138 6.95 9.25 -6.90
CA TYR A 138 6.75 10.08 -5.71
C TYR A 138 7.24 11.49 -5.93
N PRO A 139 6.43 12.55 -5.72
CA PRO A 139 6.90 13.93 -5.76
C PRO A 139 7.96 14.21 -4.68
N LYS A 140 9.11 14.76 -5.07
CA LYS A 140 10.17 15.13 -4.10
C LYS A 140 9.70 16.20 -3.12
N ILE A 141 8.81 17.08 -3.56
CA ILE A 141 8.27 18.12 -2.70
C ILE A 141 7.55 17.51 -1.47
N ASP A 142 6.77 16.46 -1.66
CA ASP A 142 6.07 15.79 -0.57
C ASP A 142 7.06 15.09 0.37
N ILE A 143 8.07 14.43 -0.18
CA ILE A 143 9.13 13.78 0.60
C ILE A 143 9.86 14.81 1.46
N ASN A 144 10.26 15.94 0.88
CA ASN A 144 10.95 17.01 1.59
C ASN A 144 10.12 17.58 2.74
N ARG A 145 8.79 17.70 2.57
CA ARG A 145 7.88 18.15 3.63
C ARG A 145 7.88 17.20 4.82
N TYR A 146 7.84 15.89 4.58
CA TYR A 146 7.97 14.90 5.66
C TYR A 146 9.36 14.93 6.29
N GLU A 147 10.42 15.08 5.51
CA GLU A 147 11.79 15.22 6.04
C GLU A 147 11.92 16.44 6.95
N GLU A 148 11.38 17.58 6.56
CA GLU A 148 11.32 18.80 7.39
C GLU A 148 10.58 18.54 8.71
N LEU A 149 9.42 17.86 8.66
CA LEU A 149 8.63 17.54 9.85
C LEU A 149 9.44 16.72 10.87
N PHE A 150 10.19 15.71 10.40
CA PHE A 150 10.92 14.78 11.26
C PHE A 150 12.36 15.20 11.57
N SER A 151 12.93 16.15 10.83
CA SER A 151 14.31 16.65 11.06
C SER A 151 14.51 17.18 12.48
N ASN A 152 13.53 17.87 13.03
CA ASN A 152 13.56 18.40 14.40
C ASN A 152 13.65 17.32 15.48
N TYR A 153 13.33 16.08 15.15
CA TYR A 153 13.39 14.93 16.06
C TYR A 153 14.61 14.04 15.81
N ASN A 154 15.46 14.42 14.87
CA ASN A 154 16.62 13.64 14.45
C ASN A 154 16.24 12.18 14.07
N LYS A 155 15.14 12.04 13.32
CA LYS A 155 14.61 10.75 12.81
C LYS A 155 14.74 10.69 11.31
N GLU A 156 15.15 9.53 10.82
CA GLU A 156 15.36 9.24 9.39
C GLU A 156 14.10 8.61 8.79
N ILE A 157 13.68 9.08 7.61
CA ILE A 157 12.73 8.38 6.77
C ILE A 157 13.49 7.26 6.06
N ILE A 158 13.16 6.02 6.40
CA ILE A 158 13.88 4.82 5.93
C ILE A 158 13.22 4.18 4.73
N SER A 159 11.94 4.47 4.47
CA SER A 159 11.23 3.96 3.30
C SER A 159 10.03 4.83 2.93
N LEU A 160 9.78 4.88 1.63
CA LEU A 160 8.56 5.42 1.03
C LEU A 160 7.77 4.27 0.44
N ASN A 161 6.49 4.27 0.66
CA ASN A 161 5.60 3.20 0.22
C ASN A 161 4.32 3.79 -0.37
N VAL A 162 3.61 2.99 -1.13
CA VAL A 162 2.26 3.28 -1.57
C VAL A 162 1.30 2.25 -0.98
N SER A 163 0.08 2.66 -0.69
CA SER A 163 -0.89 1.89 0.10
C SER A 163 -1.08 0.45 -0.37
N GLN A 164 -1.22 0.22 -1.69
CA GLN A 164 -1.46 -1.12 -2.24
C GLN A 164 -0.25 -2.04 -2.11
N ILE A 165 0.98 -1.55 -2.33
CA ILE A 165 2.20 -2.36 -2.17
C ILE A 165 2.40 -2.73 -0.70
N SER A 166 2.17 -1.77 0.19
CA SER A 166 2.23 -2.02 1.63
C SER A 166 1.14 -3.01 2.07
N ALA A 167 -0.09 -2.87 1.58
CA ALA A 167 -1.16 -3.82 1.90
C ALA A 167 -0.85 -5.23 1.37
N ALA A 168 -0.28 -5.34 0.16
CA ALA A 168 0.19 -6.61 -0.39
C ALA A 168 1.33 -7.22 0.46
N ASN A 169 2.25 -6.38 0.93
CA ASN A 169 3.32 -6.79 1.86
C ASN A 169 2.74 -7.30 3.19
N CYS A 170 1.75 -6.60 3.74
CA CYS A 170 1.01 -7.02 4.93
C CYS A 170 0.32 -8.38 4.72
N PHE A 171 -0.32 -8.59 3.56
CA PHE A 171 -0.94 -9.87 3.22
C PHE A 171 0.08 -11.00 3.21
N LEU A 172 1.18 -10.86 2.49
CA LEU A 172 2.22 -11.90 2.40
C LEU A 172 2.83 -12.26 3.76
N TYR A 173 2.90 -11.31 4.68
CA TYR A 173 3.33 -11.59 6.05
C TYR A 173 2.28 -12.36 6.84
N ASN A 174 1.03 -11.89 6.82
CA ASN A 174 -0.05 -12.43 7.65
C ASN A 174 -0.66 -13.73 7.13
N TYR A 175 -0.45 -14.07 5.84
CA TYR A 175 -0.99 -15.25 5.17
C TYR A 175 0.12 -16.03 4.44
N PRO A 176 1.13 -16.55 5.19
CA PRO A 176 2.28 -17.24 4.59
C PRO A 176 1.90 -18.49 3.79
N GLU A 177 0.75 -19.10 4.11
CA GLU A 177 0.20 -20.25 3.38
C GLU A 177 -0.19 -19.94 1.92
N TYR A 178 -0.41 -18.67 1.59
CA TYR A 178 -0.84 -18.23 0.25
C TYR A 178 0.29 -17.67 -0.62
N ARG A 179 1.53 -17.70 -0.14
CA ARG A 179 2.69 -17.12 -0.86
C ARG A 179 2.98 -17.76 -2.21
N ASN A 180 2.64 -19.04 -2.38
CA ASN A 180 2.95 -19.80 -3.60
C ASN A 180 1.73 -20.01 -4.50
N THR A 181 0.68 -19.24 -4.31
CA THR A 181 -0.60 -19.36 -5.03
C THR A 181 -1.02 -18.02 -5.61
N VAL A 182 -2.15 -18.00 -6.32
CA VAL A 182 -2.73 -16.79 -6.87
C VAL A 182 -3.77 -16.23 -5.92
N SER A 183 -3.57 -14.98 -5.47
CA SER A 183 -4.47 -14.27 -4.56
C SER A 183 -4.73 -12.87 -5.08
N ALA A 184 -5.93 -12.35 -4.86
CA ALA A 184 -6.28 -10.96 -5.16
C ALA A 184 -6.38 -10.13 -3.87
N ILE A 185 -5.88 -8.91 -3.92
CA ILE A 185 -5.96 -7.93 -2.84
C ILE A 185 -6.63 -6.68 -3.40
N VAL A 186 -7.57 -6.15 -2.67
CA VAL A 186 -8.37 -4.99 -3.08
C VAL A 186 -8.46 -3.96 -1.97
N GLY A 187 -7.99 -2.76 -2.26
CA GLY A 187 -8.18 -1.59 -1.42
C GLY A 187 -9.38 -0.77 -1.89
N ILE A 188 -10.19 -0.31 -0.94
CA ILE A 188 -11.37 0.52 -1.20
C ILE A 188 -11.25 1.76 -0.35
N GLN A 189 -10.96 2.90 -1.00
CA GLN A 189 -10.78 4.17 -0.30
C GLN A 189 -10.97 5.36 -1.24
N GLY A 190 -11.55 6.43 -0.72
CA GLY A 190 -11.88 7.61 -1.51
C GLY A 190 -12.85 7.26 -2.65
N ASN A 191 -12.48 7.57 -3.87
CA ASN A 191 -13.24 7.25 -5.09
C ASN A 191 -12.54 6.19 -5.95
N PHE A 192 -11.68 5.36 -5.34
CA PHE A 192 -10.83 4.41 -6.05
C PHE A 192 -10.88 3.02 -5.41
N VAL A 193 -10.74 2.05 -6.29
CA VAL A 193 -10.48 0.65 -5.94
C VAL A 193 -9.10 0.32 -6.48
N ASP A 194 -8.13 0.04 -5.61
CA ASP A 194 -6.88 -0.55 -6.04
C ASP A 194 -7.01 -2.08 -6.10
N PHE A 195 -6.65 -2.65 -7.25
CA PHE A 195 -6.78 -4.08 -7.50
C PHE A 195 -5.41 -4.68 -7.82
N THR A 196 -4.96 -5.61 -7.00
CA THR A 196 -3.64 -6.25 -7.13
C THR A 196 -3.80 -7.76 -7.14
N ILE A 197 -3.20 -8.43 -8.13
CA ILE A 197 -3.04 -9.89 -8.15
C ILE A 197 -1.61 -10.23 -7.75
N LEU A 198 -1.49 -11.12 -6.78
CA LEU A 198 -0.22 -11.72 -6.39
C LEU A 198 -0.13 -13.15 -6.91
N LYS A 199 1.07 -13.52 -7.36
CA LYS A 199 1.44 -14.90 -7.73
C LYS A 199 2.87 -15.16 -7.27
N ASN A 200 3.10 -16.26 -6.55
CA ASN A 200 4.43 -16.64 -6.06
C ASN A 200 5.13 -15.52 -5.24
N SER A 201 4.37 -14.80 -4.40
CA SER A 201 4.83 -13.64 -3.63
C SER A 201 5.29 -12.44 -4.46
N LYS A 202 4.95 -12.37 -5.74
CA LYS A 202 5.23 -11.24 -6.63
C LYS A 202 3.95 -10.62 -7.13
N ILE A 203 4.00 -9.35 -7.50
CA ILE A 203 2.89 -8.68 -8.15
C ILE A 203 2.83 -9.17 -9.60
N LEU A 204 1.70 -9.74 -9.99
CA LEU A 204 1.43 -10.17 -11.36
C LEU A 204 0.63 -9.13 -12.14
N TYR A 205 -0.28 -8.45 -11.46
CA TYR A 205 -1.18 -7.48 -12.07
C TYR A 205 -1.53 -6.40 -11.06
N TYR A 206 -1.66 -5.18 -11.53
CA TYR A 206 -2.15 -4.04 -10.78
C TYR A 206 -3.07 -3.19 -11.64
N ASN A 207 -4.14 -2.67 -11.06
CA ASN A 207 -5.00 -1.66 -11.69
C ASN A 207 -5.61 -0.74 -10.62
N LEU A 208 -5.75 0.53 -10.95
CA LEU A 208 -6.45 1.52 -10.13
C LEU A 208 -7.73 1.91 -10.87
N LEU A 209 -8.86 1.58 -10.28
CA LEU A 209 -10.19 1.76 -10.85
C LEU A 209 -10.92 2.87 -10.11
N SER A 210 -11.49 3.83 -10.84
CA SER A 210 -12.32 4.88 -10.24
C SER A 210 -13.79 4.47 -10.22
N TYR A 211 -14.51 4.92 -9.21
CA TYR A 211 -15.96 4.75 -9.12
C TYR A 211 -16.63 6.06 -8.68
N GLN A 212 -17.93 6.18 -8.95
CA GLN A 212 -18.71 7.36 -8.57
C GLN A 212 -19.60 7.10 -7.36
N GLN A 213 -20.09 5.87 -7.23
CA GLN A 213 -20.96 5.44 -6.13
C GLN A 213 -20.53 4.06 -5.62
N ASP A 214 -20.63 3.83 -4.32
CA ASP A 214 -20.25 2.54 -3.71
C ASP A 214 -20.97 1.34 -4.32
N VAL A 215 -22.20 1.55 -4.78
CA VAL A 215 -23.02 0.52 -5.47
C VAL A 215 -22.36 -0.01 -6.76
N ASP A 216 -21.45 0.74 -7.36
CA ASP A 216 -20.74 0.34 -8.58
C ASP A 216 -19.61 -0.66 -8.28
N ILE A 217 -19.08 -0.66 -7.05
CA ILE A 217 -17.87 -1.42 -6.68
C ILE A 217 -18.02 -2.92 -6.91
N PRO A 218 -19.12 -3.62 -6.51
CA PRO A 218 -19.26 -5.06 -6.75
C PRO A 218 -19.21 -5.41 -8.24
N GLN A 219 -19.81 -4.58 -9.11
CA GLN A 219 -19.81 -4.79 -10.55
C GLN A 219 -18.43 -4.53 -11.17
N ILE A 220 -17.74 -3.46 -10.73
CA ILE A 220 -16.38 -3.11 -11.16
C ILE A 220 -15.42 -4.27 -10.84
N LEU A 221 -15.47 -4.79 -9.62
CA LEU A 221 -14.65 -5.92 -9.19
C LEU A 221 -14.96 -7.19 -9.96
N THR A 222 -16.24 -7.49 -10.18
CA THR A 222 -16.65 -8.65 -10.97
C THR A 222 -16.09 -8.58 -12.39
N ASN A 223 -16.24 -7.44 -13.06
CA ASN A 223 -15.73 -7.23 -14.40
C ASN A 223 -14.20 -7.34 -14.48
N GLU A 224 -13.49 -6.75 -13.50
CA GLU A 224 -12.02 -6.80 -13.47
C GLU A 224 -11.51 -8.22 -13.23
N ILE A 225 -12.14 -8.99 -12.34
CA ILE A 225 -11.79 -10.39 -12.10
C ILE A 225 -12.02 -11.24 -13.36
N LEU A 226 -13.15 -11.08 -14.04
CA LEU A 226 -13.43 -11.82 -15.27
C LEU A 226 -12.39 -11.51 -16.35
N LYS A 227 -12.10 -10.23 -16.57
CA LYS A 227 -11.08 -9.76 -17.51
C LYS A 227 -9.69 -10.38 -17.21
N VAL A 228 -9.27 -10.37 -15.93
CA VAL A 228 -7.97 -10.92 -15.52
C VAL A 228 -7.95 -12.44 -15.68
N ASN A 229 -9.02 -13.14 -15.32
CA ASN A 229 -9.12 -14.60 -15.51
C ASN A 229 -9.01 -15.02 -16.97
N GLU A 230 -9.61 -14.24 -17.89
CA GLU A 230 -9.57 -14.54 -19.32
C GLU A 230 -8.20 -14.24 -19.96
N SER A 231 -7.50 -13.19 -19.51
CA SER A 231 -6.36 -12.64 -20.23
C SER A 231 -5.01 -12.89 -19.55
N ILE A 232 -4.96 -13.09 -18.22
CA ILE A 232 -3.71 -13.06 -17.46
C ILE A 232 -3.51 -14.34 -16.64
N ILE A 233 -4.57 -14.80 -15.96
CA ILE A 233 -4.55 -15.98 -15.08
C ILE A 233 -5.74 -16.87 -15.39
N ASN A 234 -5.61 -18.18 -15.10
CA ASN A 234 -6.74 -19.10 -15.28
C ASN A 234 -7.73 -19.00 -14.12
N LYS A 235 -7.27 -18.69 -12.89
CA LYS A 235 -8.10 -18.66 -11.69
C LYS A 235 -7.40 -17.98 -10.52
N ILE A 236 -8.19 -17.30 -9.65
CA ILE A 236 -7.77 -16.86 -8.33
C ILE A 236 -7.99 -18.03 -7.35
N ASP A 237 -6.91 -18.58 -6.79
CA ASP A 237 -6.97 -19.80 -5.96
C ASP A 237 -7.59 -19.57 -4.59
N ASN A 238 -7.25 -18.44 -3.94
CA ASN A 238 -7.57 -18.20 -2.53
C ASN A 238 -8.63 -17.11 -2.32
N GLY A 239 -9.21 -16.61 -3.41
CA GLY A 239 -10.20 -15.55 -3.35
C GLY A 239 -9.60 -14.14 -3.25
N LEU A 240 -10.46 -13.22 -2.87
CA LEU A 240 -10.23 -11.78 -2.80
C LEU A 240 -10.11 -11.34 -1.33
N PHE A 241 -9.07 -10.57 -1.01
CA PHE A 241 -8.85 -9.99 0.31
C PHE A 241 -9.06 -8.47 0.25
N CYS A 242 -10.14 -8.00 0.88
CA CYS A 242 -10.53 -6.59 0.86
C CYS A 242 -9.98 -5.83 2.08
N TYR A 243 -9.52 -4.61 1.84
CA TYR A 243 -9.08 -3.66 2.87
C TYR A 243 -9.52 -2.22 2.52
N GLY A 244 -9.36 -1.30 3.46
CA GLY A 244 -9.59 0.13 3.24
C GLY A 244 -10.63 0.71 4.20
N GLU A 245 -10.60 2.03 4.34
CA GLU A 245 -11.45 2.75 5.30
C GLU A 245 -12.92 2.87 4.85
N ASP A 246 -13.18 2.75 3.54
CA ASP A 246 -14.54 2.78 2.98
C ASP A 246 -15.21 1.41 2.94
N LEU A 247 -14.48 0.35 3.31
CA LEU A 247 -15.01 -1.00 3.37
C LEU A 247 -15.86 -1.23 4.63
N ASN A 248 -17.10 -0.76 4.63
CA ASN A 248 -18.06 -1.08 5.68
C ASN A 248 -18.66 -2.49 5.50
N ASP A 249 -19.41 -2.97 6.50
CA ASP A 249 -20.00 -4.32 6.47
C ASP A 249 -21.07 -4.49 5.38
N GLY A 250 -21.82 -3.44 5.05
CA GLY A 250 -22.82 -3.47 3.97
C GLY A 250 -22.14 -3.70 2.63
N LEU A 251 -21.22 -2.82 2.25
CA LEU A 251 -20.47 -2.95 1.00
C LEU A 251 -19.71 -4.28 0.93
N PHE A 252 -19.08 -4.72 2.03
CA PHE A 252 -18.40 -6.01 2.05
C PHE A 252 -19.32 -7.18 1.73
N ASN A 253 -20.55 -7.18 2.25
CA ASN A 253 -21.54 -8.23 1.97
C ASN A 253 -21.98 -8.19 0.52
N GLU A 254 -22.23 -7.03 -0.06
CA GLU A 254 -22.58 -6.87 -1.48
C GLU A 254 -21.48 -7.38 -2.41
N ILE A 255 -20.21 -7.04 -2.14
CA ILE A 255 -19.05 -7.58 -2.86
C ILE A 255 -19.02 -9.10 -2.76
N LYS A 256 -19.17 -9.64 -1.55
CA LYS A 256 -19.13 -11.07 -1.29
C LYS A 256 -20.24 -11.82 -2.04
N GLU A 257 -21.46 -11.31 -2.04
CA GLU A 257 -22.59 -11.90 -2.77
C GLU A 257 -22.31 -11.88 -4.28
N SER A 258 -21.89 -10.75 -4.84
CA SER A 258 -21.58 -10.61 -6.26
C SER A 258 -20.48 -11.58 -6.71
N LEU A 259 -19.38 -11.67 -5.95
CA LEU A 259 -18.24 -12.51 -6.31
C LEU A 259 -18.50 -14.00 -6.09
N THR A 260 -19.36 -14.36 -5.16
CA THR A 260 -19.80 -15.76 -4.96
C THR A 260 -20.47 -16.32 -6.21
N LEU A 261 -21.19 -15.48 -6.98
CA LEU A 261 -21.85 -15.88 -8.24
C LEU A 261 -20.84 -16.33 -9.30
N ILE A 262 -19.62 -15.82 -9.27
CA ILE A 262 -18.53 -16.19 -10.19
C ILE A 262 -17.50 -17.15 -9.53
N GLY A 263 -17.85 -17.72 -8.38
CA GLY A 263 -17.03 -18.73 -7.69
C GLY A 263 -15.79 -18.18 -6.99
N VAL A 264 -15.74 -16.87 -6.64
CA VAL A 264 -14.61 -16.23 -5.94
C VAL A 264 -14.99 -15.99 -4.49
N GLY A 265 -14.22 -16.57 -3.57
CA GLY A 265 -14.34 -16.31 -2.13
C GLY A 265 -13.88 -14.90 -1.77
N THR A 266 -14.50 -14.27 -0.76
CA THR A 266 -14.17 -12.90 -0.35
C THR A 266 -13.91 -12.84 1.15
N HIS A 267 -12.84 -12.17 1.54
CA HIS A 267 -12.36 -12.07 2.92
C HIS A 267 -11.97 -10.63 3.26
N LYS A 268 -12.18 -10.20 4.50
CA LYS A 268 -11.55 -8.98 5.01
C LYS A 268 -10.08 -9.28 5.34
N LEU A 269 -9.16 -8.45 4.86
CA LEU A 269 -7.74 -8.59 5.16
C LEU A 269 -7.48 -8.23 6.62
N ASN A 270 -6.93 -9.19 7.38
CA ASN A 270 -6.57 -8.98 8.79
C ASN A 270 -5.09 -8.60 8.91
N ALA A 271 -4.82 -7.34 9.18
CA ALA A 271 -3.47 -6.81 9.34
C ALA A 271 -2.72 -7.35 10.57
N PHE A 272 -3.43 -7.90 11.55
CA PHE A 272 -2.86 -8.30 12.85
C PHE A 272 -2.79 -9.82 13.05
N ARG A 273 -3.11 -10.62 12.02
CA ARG A 273 -3.29 -12.09 12.15
C ARG A 273 -2.06 -12.78 12.75
N MET A 274 -0.86 -12.40 12.35
CA MET A 274 0.40 -13.00 12.81
C MET A 274 1.20 -12.08 13.75
N MET A 275 0.62 -10.95 14.14
CA MET A 275 1.29 -10.00 15.02
C MET A 275 1.03 -10.28 16.49
N ARG A 276 2.05 -10.07 17.30
CA ARG A 276 1.91 -10.04 18.76
C ARG A 276 1.57 -8.61 19.19
N ALA A 277 0.77 -8.48 20.22
CA ALA A 277 0.48 -7.19 20.86
C ALA A 277 0.27 -7.41 22.37
N ASN A 278 0.70 -6.43 23.15
CA ASN A 278 0.46 -6.41 24.59
C ASN A 278 -0.40 -5.19 24.94
N PHE A 279 -1.66 -5.25 24.50
CA PHE A 279 -2.63 -4.19 24.62
C PHE A 279 -3.70 -4.53 25.66
N ASN A 280 -4.39 -3.50 26.17
CA ASN A 280 -5.58 -3.69 26.98
C ASN A 280 -6.78 -4.16 26.12
N GLU A 281 -7.85 -4.59 26.77
CA GLU A 281 -9.03 -5.13 26.08
C GLU A 281 -9.67 -4.17 25.09
N LYS A 282 -9.67 -2.86 25.38
CA LYS A 282 -10.27 -1.86 24.49
C LYS A 282 -9.44 -1.66 23.22
N GLU A 283 -8.11 -1.66 23.35
CA GLU A 283 -7.19 -1.57 22.22
C GLU A 283 -7.28 -2.82 21.35
N ILE A 284 -7.34 -4.00 21.94
CA ILE A 284 -7.52 -5.27 21.23
C ILE A 284 -8.85 -5.28 20.46
N ASP A 285 -9.93 -4.83 21.09
CA ASP A 285 -11.25 -4.75 20.45
C ASP A 285 -11.27 -3.75 19.30
N TYR A 286 -10.62 -2.60 19.46
CA TYR A 286 -10.43 -1.63 18.39
C TYR A 286 -9.68 -2.24 17.19
N CYS A 287 -8.55 -2.90 17.43
CA CYS A 287 -7.77 -3.57 16.38
C CYS A 287 -8.59 -4.65 15.66
N LYS A 288 -9.39 -5.44 16.38
CA LYS A 288 -10.24 -6.47 15.77
C LYS A 288 -11.32 -5.88 14.86
N ARG A 289 -11.97 -4.80 15.26
CA ARG A 289 -13.00 -4.14 14.45
C ARG A 289 -12.43 -3.46 13.21
N ASN A 290 -11.22 -2.92 13.30
CA ASN A 290 -10.58 -2.12 12.26
C ASN A 290 -9.44 -2.87 11.54
N MET A 291 -9.33 -4.19 11.70
CA MET A 291 -8.23 -4.99 11.16
C MET A 291 -8.00 -4.83 9.66
N HIS A 292 -9.04 -4.47 8.92
CA HIS A 292 -9.03 -4.27 7.46
C HIS A 292 -8.63 -2.86 7.04
N ILE A 293 -8.50 -1.92 7.97
CA ILE A 293 -8.06 -0.54 7.68
C ILE A 293 -6.53 -0.43 7.74
N PHE A 294 -5.90 -1.22 8.61
CA PHE A 294 -4.48 -1.14 8.92
C PHE A 294 -3.49 -1.82 7.94
N PRO A 295 -3.88 -2.61 6.92
CA PRO A 295 -2.91 -3.26 6.05
C PRO A 295 -1.86 -2.33 5.44
N PRO A 296 -2.17 -1.10 4.94
CA PRO A 296 -1.16 -0.21 4.39
C PRO A 296 -0.09 0.18 5.41
N VAL A 297 -0.49 0.62 6.61
CA VAL A 297 0.45 1.10 7.63
C VAL A 297 1.24 -0.03 8.27
N ILE A 298 0.64 -1.20 8.48
CA ILE A 298 1.34 -2.38 9.03
C ILE A 298 2.34 -2.93 8.01
N GLY A 299 1.97 -3.04 6.74
CA GLY A 299 2.84 -3.59 5.71
C GLY A 299 4.10 -2.78 5.46
N ALA A 300 4.10 -1.49 5.79
CA ALA A 300 5.26 -0.61 5.70
C ALA A 300 6.21 -0.70 6.92
N SER A 301 5.82 -1.43 7.97
CA SER A 301 6.58 -1.52 9.23
C SER A 301 7.68 -2.58 9.23
N PHE A 302 7.86 -3.32 8.14
CA PHE A 302 8.86 -4.38 8.02
C PHE A 302 9.38 -4.47 6.58
N PRO A 303 10.48 -5.19 6.33
CA PRO A 303 11.07 -5.30 5.00
C PRO A 303 10.07 -5.79 3.97
N SER A 304 10.09 -5.15 2.81
CA SER A 304 9.23 -5.53 1.70
C SER A 304 9.58 -6.92 1.17
N PHE A 305 8.55 -7.68 0.78
CA PHE A 305 8.68 -8.87 -0.06
C PHE A 305 8.96 -8.51 -1.52
N PHE A 306 8.76 -7.25 -1.89
CA PHE A 306 8.93 -6.75 -3.24
C PHE A 306 10.26 -5.99 -3.35
N GLU A 307 11.10 -6.40 -4.28
CA GLU A 307 12.34 -5.70 -4.61
C GLU A 307 12.02 -4.54 -5.57
N ALA A 308 12.48 -3.36 -5.22
CA ALA A 308 12.33 -2.16 -6.04
C ALA A 308 13.71 -1.65 -6.47
N LEU A 309 13.80 -1.25 -7.73
CA LEU A 309 14.89 -0.39 -8.20
C LEU A 309 14.49 1.06 -7.94
N THR A 310 15.38 1.86 -7.39
CA THR A 310 15.15 3.28 -7.05
C THR A 310 15.97 4.19 -7.96
N PHE A 311 15.34 5.25 -8.51
CA PHE A 311 15.96 6.19 -9.45
C PHE A 311 15.72 7.64 -9.05
#